data_e0b77c1fcf30415ed18a8190f025e361
#
_entry.id   e0b77c1fcf30415ed18a8190f025e361
#
_cell.length_a   1.000
_cell.length_b   1.000
_cell.length_c   1.000
_cell.angle_alpha   90.00
_cell.angle_beta   90.00
_cell.angle_gamma   90.00
#
_symmetry.space_group_name_H-M   'P 1'
#
loop_
_entity.id
_entity.type
_entity.pdbx_description
1 polymer ?
#
loop_
_entity_poly.entity_id
_entity_poly.type
_entity_poly.pdbx_seq_one_letter_code
_entity_poly.pdbx_strand_id
1 'polypeptide(L)'
;MNISTIEKYDLQKMYKVYDKWPEIAQESFESNQESVDFDGIDHMIFAGLGGSGAIGDIFSSILSKTKIHVNVVKGYLLPTTVDSNTLVIAVSVSGNTAETLAVLDSAYKTKCKIIALQNACPTTENDLPSSLI
;
A
#
# COMPACT_ATOMS: atom_id res chain seq x y z
N MET A 1 3.14 18.61 27.26
CA MET A 1 2.90 17.21 27.64
C MET A 1 4.27 16.61 27.92
N ASN A 2 4.50 15.95 29.05
CA ASN A 2 5.80 15.37 29.37
C ASN A 2 5.79 13.86 29.11
N ILE A 3 6.98 13.27 28.98
CA ILE A 3 7.17 11.84 28.65
C ILE A 3 6.48 10.95 29.69
N SER A 4 6.51 11.28 30.98
CA SER A 4 5.87 10.49 32.04
C SER A 4 4.35 10.43 31.90
N THR A 5 3.73 11.44 31.31
CA THR A 5 2.28 11.43 31.01
C THR A 5 1.99 10.51 29.83
N ILE A 6 2.85 10.50 28.80
CA ILE A 6 2.70 9.61 27.64
C ILE A 6 2.85 8.16 28.10
N GLU A 7 3.89 7.83 28.85
CA GLU A 7 4.16 6.47 29.32
C GLU A 7 3.05 5.89 30.19
N LYS A 8 2.29 6.72 30.89
CA LYS A 8 1.13 6.27 31.67
C LYS A 8 0.00 5.70 30.81
N TYR A 9 -0.18 6.20 29.60
CA TYR A 9 -1.29 5.84 28.70
C TYR A 9 -0.85 5.00 27.50
N ASP A 10 0.41 5.14 27.07
CA ASP A 10 1.00 4.37 25.97
C ASP A 10 1.80 3.18 26.50
N LEU A 11 1.07 2.16 26.95
CA LEU A 11 1.66 0.93 27.50
C LEU A 11 2.53 0.17 26.49
N GLN A 12 2.27 0.33 25.21
CA GLN A 12 3.01 -0.29 24.10
C GLN A 12 4.21 0.55 23.67
N LYS A 13 4.40 1.72 24.25
CA LYS A 13 5.50 2.65 23.94
C LYS A 13 5.56 3.04 22.46
N MET A 14 4.39 3.21 21.84
CA MET A 14 4.28 3.58 20.43
C MET A 14 4.98 4.91 20.11
N TYR A 15 5.03 5.85 21.07
CA TYR A 15 5.76 7.09 20.88
C TYR A 15 7.23 6.87 20.49
N LYS A 16 7.88 5.81 20.99
CA LYS A 16 9.27 5.46 20.62
C LYS A 16 9.39 4.97 19.17
N VAL A 17 8.33 4.42 18.63
CA VAL A 17 8.27 4.03 17.21
C VAL A 17 8.24 5.29 16.35
N TYR A 18 7.41 6.27 16.73
CA TYR A 18 7.34 7.55 16.02
C TYR A 18 8.65 8.32 16.06
N ASP A 19 9.35 8.30 17.20
CA ASP A 19 10.67 8.95 17.34
C ASP A 19 11.71 8.35 16.38
N LYS A 20 11.55 7.07 15.98
CA LYS A 20 12.45 6.36 15.06
C LYS A 20 12.03 6.44 13.58
N TRP A 21 10.93 7.09 13.25
CA TRP A 21 10.49 7.17 11.86
C TRP A 21 11.49 7.73 10.87
N PRO A 22 12.28 8.79 11.21
CA PRO A 22 13.30 9.28 10.30
C PRO A 22 14.34 8.21 9.94
N GLU A 23 14.82 7.47 10.94
CA GLU A 23 15.80 6.39 10.76
C GLU A 23 15.19 5.23 9.94
N ILE A 24 13.97 4.82 10.27
CA ILE A 24 13.26 3.78 9.53
C ILE A 24 13.04 4.18 8.06
N ALA A 25 12.68 5.44 7.81
CA ALA A 25 12.51 5.95 6.45
C ALA A 25 13.83 5.94 5.67
N GLN A 26 14.93 6.35 6.31
CA GLN A 26 16.25 6.32 5.71
C GLN A 26 16.71 4.89 5.41
N GLU A 27 16.61 3.97 6.38
CA GLU A 27 16.95 2.56 6.22
C GLU A 27 16.12 1.91 5.08
N SER A 28 14.82 2.22 5.02
CA SER A 28 13.94 1.73 3.94
C SER A 28 14.36 2.26 2.57
N PHE A 29 14.75 3.52 2.48
CA PHE A 29 15.20 4.12 1.23
C PHE A 29 16.56 3.55 0.77
N GLU A 30 17.47 3.29 1.71
CA GLU A 30 18.80 2.74 1.45
C GLU A 30 18.78 1.22 1.25
N SER A 31 17.68 0.54 1.62
CA SER A 31 17.55 -0.91 1.43
C SER A 31 17.53 -1.26 -0.05
N ASN A 32 18.10 -2.41 -0.39
CA ASN A 32 18.09 -2.91 -1.76
C ASN A 32 16.68 -3.38 -2.11
N GLN A 33 15.90 -2.53 -2.75
CA GLN A 33 14.56 -2.85 -3.22
C GLN A 33 14.62 -3.51 -4.59
N GLU A 34 13.80 -4.53 -4.84
CA GLU A 34 13.62 -5.06 -6.17
C GLU A 34 13.05 -3.99 -7.10
N SER A 35 13.62 -3.86 -8.28
CA SER A 35 13.12 -2.89 -9.26
C SER A 35 11.81 -3.39 -9.86
N VAL A 36 10.77 -2.57 -9.78
CA VAL A 36 9.51 -2.81 -10.46
C VAL A 36 9.54 -2.14 -11.82
N ASP A 37 9.16 -2.88 -12.85
CA ASP A 37 9.03 -2.32 -14.20
C ASP A 37 7.71 -1.54 -14.31
N PHE A 38 7.82 -0.24 -14.53
CA PHE A 38 6.70 0.68 -14.73
C PHE A 38 6.51 1.09 -16.20
N ASP A 39 7.24 0.47 -17.13
CA ASP A 39 7.13 0.81 -18.54
C ASP A 39 5.70 0.56 -19.07
N GLY A 40 5.19 1.56 -19.80
CA GLY A 40 3.84 1.51 -20.36
C GLY A 40 2.71 1.80 -19.39
N ILE A 41 3.00 2.17 -18.13
CA ILE A 41 1.97 2.54 -17.15
C ILE A 41 1.59 4.01 -17.33
N ASP A 42 0.32 4.26 -17.59
CA ASP A 42 -0.30 5.59 -17.67
C ASP A 42 -1.43 5.79 -16.64
N HIS A 43 -1.84 4.70 -15.97
CA HIS A 43 -2.87 4.70 -14.95
C HIS A 43 -2.41 3.94 -13.71
N MET A 44 -2.53 4.56 -12.53
CA MET A 44 -2.24 3.94 -11.25
C MET A 44 -3.47 3.95 -10.35
N ILE A 45 -3.71 2.83 -9.66
CA ILE A 45 -4.78 2.70 -8.68
C ILE A 45 -4.17 2.32 -7.33
N PHE A 46 -4.36 3.16 -6.34
CA PHE A 46 -4.04 2.83 -4.95
C PHE A 46 -5.29 2.33 -4.25
N ALA A 47 -5.27 1.08 -3.79
CA ALA A 47 -6.37 0.47 -3.04
C ALA A 47 -5.98 0.25 -1.59
N GLY A 48 -6.73 0.85 -0.66
CA GLY A 48 -6.48 0.71 0.78
C GLY A 48 -7.42 1.58 1.61
N LEU A 49 -7.58 1.24 2.89
CA LEU A 49 -8.43 1.95 3.83
C LEU A 49 -7.62 2.63 4.94
N GLY A 50 -8.19 3.64 5.55
CA GLY A 50 -7.57 4.36 6.67
C GLY A 50 -6.19 4.90 6.30
N GLY A 51 -5.15 4.61 7.11
CA GLY A 51 -3.78 5.00 6.86
C GLY A 51 -3.21 4.46 5.54
N SER A 52 -3.58 3.23 5.17
CA SER A 52 -3.19 2.64 3.88
C SER A 52 -3.76 3.41 2.69
N GLY A 53 -5.01 3.91 2.80
CA GLY A 53 -5.61 4.76 1.77
C GLY A 53 -4.97 6.16 1.69
N ALA A 54 -4.47 6.70 2.81
CA ALA A 54 -3.78 7.99 2.83
C ALA A 54 -2.47 7.98 2.01
N ILE A 55 -1.81 6.83 1.90
CA ILE A 55 -0.64 6.67 1.03
C ILE A 55 -1.03 6.98 -0.43
N GLY A 56 -2.18 6.47 -0.88
CA GLY A 56 -2.71 6.76 -2.21
C GLY A 56 -2.96 8.26 -2.44
N ASP A 57 -3.51 8.96 -1.44
CA ASP A 57 -3.72 10.42 -1.53
C ASP A 57 -2.39 11.18 -1.69
N ILE A 58 -1.33 10.76 -0.97
CA ILE A 58 0.00 11.35 -1.08
C ILE A 58 0.56 11.14 -2.50
N PHE A 59 0.53 9.91 -3.00
CA PHE A 59 1.03 9.60 -4.35
C PHE A 59 0.21 10.29 -5.44
N SER A 60 -1.11 10.38 -5.29
CA SER A 60 -1.96 11.15 -6.20
C SER A 60 -1.52 12.62 -6.26
N SER A 61 -1.18 13.20 -5.12
CA SER A 61 -0.67 14.59 -5.06
C SER A 61 0.69 14.73 -5.75
N ILE A 62 1.63 13.82 -5.48
CA ILE A 62 2.98 13.83 -6.07
C ILE A 62 2.91 13.66 -7.59
N LEU A 63 2.12 12.69 -8.06
CA LEU A 63 2.00 12.34 -9.48
C LEU A 63 1.09 13.28 -10.28
N SER A 64 0.39 14.21 -9.63
CA SER A 64 -0.55 15.14 -10.27
C SER A 64 0.07 16.00 -11.38
N LYS A 65 1.39 16.16 -11.40
CA LYS A 65 2.15 16.89 -12.44
C LYS A 65 2.74 15.99 -13.52
N THR A 66 2.46 14.70 -13.47
CA THR A 66 2.90 13.73 -14.47
C THR A 66 1.77 13.44 -15.46
N LYS A 67 2.04 12.58 -16.46
CA LYS A 67 1.01 12.09 -17.38
C LYS A 67 0.28 10.85 -16.84
N ILE A 68 0.62 10.39 -15.64
CA ILE A 68 0.02 9.22 -15.02
C ILE A 68 -1.29 9.63 -14.34
N HIS A 69 -2.38 9.00 -14.73
CA HIS A 69 -3.66 9.16 -14.05
C HIS A 69 -3.67 8.36 -12.75
N VAL A 70 -4.08 8.96 -11.63
CA VAL A 70 -4.09 8.28 -10.33
C VAL A 70 -5.50 8.26 -9.75
N ASN A 71 -5.99 7.07 -9.41
CA ASN A 71 -7.20 6.86 -8.63
C ASN A 71 -6.88 6.27 -7.25
N VAL A 72 -7.62 6.70 -6.24
CA VAL A 72 -7.56 6.12 -4.89
C VAL A 72 -8.87 5.42 -4.59
N VAL A 73 -8.80 4.12 -4.33
CA VAL A 73 -9.96 3.26 -4.03
C VAL A 73 -9.97 2.95 -2.54
N LYS A 74 -11.00 3.48 -1.84
CA LYS A 74 -11.24 3.26 -0.41
C LYS A 74 -12.52 2.46 -0.18
N GLY A 75 -12.71 1.39 -0.98
CA GLY A 75 -13.91 0.55 -0.96
C GLY A 75 -13.73 -0.72 -1.77
N TYR A 76 -14.84 -1.33 -2.17
CA TYR A 76 -14.87 -2.66 -2.80
C TYR A 76 -14.73 -2.67 -4.33
N LEU A 77 -14.90 -1.51 -4.98
CA LEU A 77 -15.08 -1.47 -6.43
C LEU A 77 -13.82 -0.98 -7.14
N LEU A 78 -13.28 -1.83 -7.99
CA LEU A 78 -12.23 -1.45 -8.93
C LEU A 78 -12.86 -0.63 -10.08
N PRO A 79 -12.27 0.51 -10.48
CA PRO A 79 -12.74 1.27 -11.65
C PRO A 79 -12.76 0.42 -12.93
N THR A 80 -13.76 0.63 -13.77
CA THR A 80 -13.89 -0.06 -15.06
C THR A 80 -12.88 0.39 -16.12
N THR A 81 -12.11 1.45 -15.83
CA THR A 81 -11.04 1.98 -16.68
C THR A 81 -9.74 1.19 -16.58
N VAL A 82 -9.71 0.14 -15.75
CA VAL A 82 -8.53 -0.72 -15.59
C VAL A 82 -8.26 -1.55 -16.84
N ASP A 83 -7.03 -1.48 -17.32
CA ASP A 83 -6.55 -2.19 -18.51
C ASP A 83 -5.10 -2.66 -18.34
N SER A 84 -4.45 -3.08 -19.43
CA SER A 84 -3.07 -3.56 -19.43
C SER A 84 -2.02 -2.49 -19.09
N ASN A 85 -2.35 -1.20 -19.21
CA ASN A 85 -1.48 -0.06 -18.88
C ASN A 85 -1.71 0.44 -17.46
N THR A 86 -2.55 -0.26 -16.70
CA THR A 86 -2.88 0.08 -15.32
C THR A 86 -2.01 -0.71 -14.34
N LEU A 87 -1.49 -0.01 -13.33
CA LEU A 87 -0.86 -0.59 -12.15
C LEU A 87 -1.79 -0.44 -10.94
N VAL A 88 -2.21 -1.56 -10.36
CA VAL A 88 -2.97 -1.59 -9.10
C VAL A 88 -2.00 -1.85 -7.94
N ILE A 89 -1.93 -0.91 -7.01
CA ILE A 89 -1.14 -1.01 -5.78
C ILE A 89 -2.09 -1.17 -4.61
N ALA A 90 -2.18 -2.37 -4.08
CA ALA A 90 -3.02 -2.68 -2.94
C ALA A 90 -2.21 -2.62 -1.64
N VAL A 91 -2.67 -1.82 -0.69
CA VAL A 91 -1.99 -1.62 0.60
C VAL A 91 -2.90 -2.06 1.74
N SER A 92 -2.47 -3.04 2.51
CA SER A 92 -3.19 -3.52 3.68
C SER A 92 -2.23 -3.97 4.78
N VAL A 93 -2.17 -3.23 5.88
CA VAL A 93 -1.30 -3.59 7.02
C VAL A 93 -1.66 -4.97 7.58
N SER A 94 -2.95 -5.29 7.71
CA SER A 94 -3.42 -6.58 8.22
C SER A 94 -3.40 -7.71 7.18
N GLY A 95 -3.32 -7.39 5.90
CA GLY A 95 -3.48 -8.35 4.80
C GLY A 95 -4.92 -8.87 4.60
N ASN A 96 -5.84 -8.60 5.53
CA ASN A 96 -7.20 -9.17 5.58
C ASN A 96 -8.32 -8.13 5.43
N THR A 97 -8.03 -6.95 4.92
CA THR A 97 -9.05 -5.93 4.70
C THR A 97 -9.96 -6.36 3.54
N ALA A 98 -11.24 -6.63 3.84
CA ALA A 98 -12.19 -7.22 2.89
C ALA A 98 -12.32 -6.39 1.59
N GLU A 99 -12.33 -5.06 1.71
CA GLU A 99 -12.39 -4.14 0.58
C GLU A 99 -11.16 -4.26 -0.31
N THR A 100 -9.96 -4.29 0.29
CA THR A 100 -8.70 -4.41 -0.44
C THR A 100 -8.60 -5.76 -1.15
N LEU A 101 -9.04 -6.84 -0.49
CA LEU A 101 -9.10 -8.18 -1.09
C LEU A 101 -10.08 -8.24 -2.27
N ALA A 102 -11.26 -7.60 -2.16
CA ALA A 102 -12.23 -7.54 -3.26
C ALA A 102 -11.69 -6.78 -4.48
N VAL A 103 -10.94 -5.69 -4.25
CA VAL A 103 -10.26 -4.96 -5.32
C VAL A 103 -9.18 -5.82 -5.97
N LEU A 104 -8.37 -6.54 -5.19
CA LEU A 104 -7.35 -7.46 -5.70
C LEU A 104 -7.96 -8.60 -6.52
N ASP A 105 -9.04 -9.24 -6.04
CA ASP A 105 -9.75 -10.28 -6.79
C ASP A 105 -10.30 -9.76 -8.13
N SER A 106 -10.78 -8.53 -8.15
CA SER A 106 -11.25 -7.86 -9.36
C SER A 106 -10.09 -7.54 -10.31
N ALA A 107 -8.96 -7.02 -9.77
CA ALA A 107 -7.77 -6.70 -10.54
C ALA A 107 -7.14 -7.94 -11.17
N TYR A 108 -7.10 -9.06 -10.44
CA TYR A 108 -6.58 -10.34 -10.95
C TYR A 108 -7.32 -10.86 -12.20
N LYS A 109 -8.60 -10.51 -12.34
CA LYS A 109 -9.42 -10.88 -13.52
C LYS A 109 -9.14 -10.00 -14.74
N THR A 110 -8.40 -8.93 -14.55
CA THR A 110 -7.96 -8.03 -15.64
C THR A 110 -6.52 -8.36 -16.06
N LYS A 111 -6.02 -7.68 -17.09
CA LYS A 111 -4.62 -7.83 -17.54
C LYS A 111 -3.69 -6.75 -16.94
N CYS A 112 -4.11 -6.08 -15.87
CA CYS A 112 -3.31 -5.04 -15.22
C CYS A 112 -2.12 -5.62 -14.46
N LYS A 113 -1.10 -4.77 -14.22
CA LYS A 113 -0.01 -5.10 -13.29
C LYS A 113 -0.51 -4.90 -11.84
N ILE A 114 -0.05 -5.75 -10.91
CA ILE A 114 -0.50 -5.72 -9.51
C ILE A 114 0.72 -5.74 -8.59
N ILE A 115 0.71 -4.85 -7.60
CA ILE A 115 1.61 -4.87 -6.45
C ILE A 115 0.76 -4.95 -5.19
N ALA A 116 1.04 -5.90 -4.31
CA ALA A 116 0.40 -6.01 -3.00
C ALA A 116 1.41 -5.73 -1.89
N LEU A 117 1.12 -4.76 -1.03
CA LEU A 117 1.92 -4.39 0.11
C LEU A 117 1.17 -4.75 1.40
N GLN A 118 1.74 -5.65 2.19
CA GLN A 118 1.20 -6.02 3.49
C GLN A 118 2.31 -6.10 4.54
N ASN A 119 1.95 -5.98 5.80
CA ASN A 119 2.89 -6.28 6.86
C ASN A 119 3.05 -7.80 6.93
N ALA A 120 4.26 -8.32 6.72
CA ALA A 120 4.52 -9.75 6.75
C ALA A 120 4.33 -10.29 8.18
N CYS A 121 3.08 -10.62 8.53
CA CYS A 121 2.84 -11.62 9.56
C CYS A 121 2.81 -12.98 8.84
N PRO A 122 3.64 -13.97 9.20
CA PRO A 122 3.58 -15.28 8.59
C PRO A 122 2.27 -15.95 9.00
N THR A 123 1.21 -15.74 8.25
CA THR A 123 0.08 -16.64 8.22
C THR A 123 0.42 -17.69 7.18
N THR A 124 0.55 -18.92 7.66
CA THR A 124 0.67 -20.21 6.95
C THR A 124 0.72 -20.15 5.40
N GLU A 125 1.74 -20.78 4.85
CA GLU A 125 2.16 -20.88 3.45
C GLU A 125 1.09 -21.29 2.41
N ASN A 126 -0.20 -21.30 2.72
CA ASN A 126 -1.24 -21.90 1.88
C ASN A 126 -2.26 -20.93 1.26
N ASP A 127 -2.20 -19.62 1.53
CA ASP A 127 -3.31 -18.73 1.16
C ASP A 127 -3.01 -17.66 0.09
N LEU A 128 -1.81 -17.65 -0.47
CA LEU A 128 -1.50 -16.74 -1.60
C LEU A 128 -1.17 -17.56 -2.84
N PRO A 129 -1.79 -17.27 -3.99
CA PRO A 129 -1.35 -17.85 -5.24
C PRO A 129 0.10 -17.43 -5.51
N SER A 130 0.95 -18.41 -5.82
CA SER A 130 2.40 -18.31 -6.04
C SER A 130 2.83 -17.41 -7.23
N SER A 131 1.99 -16.51 -7.67
CA SER A 131 2.19 -15.56 -8.78
C SER A 131 2.11 -14.09 -8.36
N LEU A 132 2.07 -13.81 -7.05
CA LEU A 132 2.15 -12.46 -6.51
C LEU A 132 3.55 -12.23 -5.92
N ILE A 133 4.50 -11.94 -6.77
CA ILE A 133 5.77 -11.28 -6.47
C ILE A 133 5.90 -10.13 -7.44
#